data_0a0ab499b26812c6ca250f7ef200ad02
#
_entry.id   0a0ab499b26812c6ca250f7ef200ad02
#
_cell.length_a   1.000
_cell.length_b   1.000
_cell.length_c   1.000
_cell.angle_alpha   90.00
_cell.angle_beta   90.00
_cell.angle_gamma   90.00
#
_symmetry.space_group_name_H-M   'P 1'
#
loop_
_entity.id
_entity.type
_entity.pdbx_description
1 polymer ?
#
loop_
_entity_poly.entity_id
_entity_poly.type
_entity_poly.pdbx_seq_one_letter_code
_entity_poly.pdbx_strand_id
1 'polypeptide(L)'
;GAQAGDHVLEIGCGWGGFAEYAATERGLKVTGLTISREQHAYAVERMKRAGLADQVEIKMQDYRDERGIYDGIASIEMFEAVGQKYWPTYFETVRDRLRPGKSATLQIITIQDKRWDVYRKGVDFIQKYIFPGGMLPAPSILRDEVEKAGLMVARSIEFGESYSQTLRRWYETFNARWDEVAALGFDDQFRRMWNFYLTSCAAAFQTGICDVTQITVRRPG
;
A
#
# COMPACT_ATOMS: atom_id res chain seq x y z
N GLY A 1 -0.56 11.17 14.46
CA GLY A 1 -0.14 11.46 15.68
C GLY A 1 1.21 10.90 16.20
N ALA A 2 2.07 10.27 15.35
CA ALA A 2 3.38 9.82 15.78
C ALA A 2 4.31 11.04 16.06
N GLN A 3 5.14 10.91 17.09
CA GLN A 3 6.10 11.94 17.53
C GLN A 3 7.53 11.43 17.33
N ALA A 4 8.49 12.35 17.28
CA ALA A 4 9.90 11.99 17.19
C ALA A 4 10.29 11.00 18.30
N GLY A 5 10.99 9.94 17.94
CA GLY A 5 11.34 8.82 18.81
C GLY A 5 10.32 7.68 18.88
N ASP A 6 9.07 7.87 18.43
CA ASP A 6 8.09 6.79 18.33
C ASP A 6 8.57 5.71 17.36
N HIS A 7 8.22 4.44 17.64
CA HIS A 7 8.53 3.30 16.79
C HIS A 7 7.31 2.92 15.94
N VAL A 8 7.47 3.01 14.62
CA VAL A 8 6.41 2.75 13.64
C VAL A 8 6.70 1.47 12.85
N LEU A 9 5.67 0.66 12.65
CA LEU A 9 5.70 -0.47 11.73
C LEU A 9 5.20 -0.02 10.35
N GLU A 10 5.96 -0.31 9.30
CA GLU A 10 5.49 -0.19 7.90
C GLU A 10 5.21 -1.58 7.34
N ILE A 11 3.93 -1.89 7.09
CA ILE A 11 3.52 -3.16 6.49
C ILE A 11 3.55 -3.01 4.97
N GLY A 12 4.53 -3.67 4.32
CA GLY A 12 4.77 -3.51 2.89
C GLY A 12 5.61 -2.26 2.59
N CYS A 13 6.88 -2.25 3.01
CA CYS A 13 7.74 -1.07 2.89
C CYS A 13 8.22 -0.77 1.45
N GLY A 14 7.95 -1.65 0.49
CA GLY A 14 8.36 -1.45 -0.89
C GLY A 14 9.86 -1.16 -1.00
N TRP A 15 10.20 -0.08 -1.69
CA TRP A 15 11.58 0.36 -1.89
C TRP A 15 12.11 1.27 -0.77
N GLY A 16 11.41 1.37 0.37
CA GLY A 16 11.84 2.09 1.57
C GLY A 16 11.58 3.60 1.56
N GLY A 17 10.71 4.10 0.66
CA GLY A 17 10.45 5.55 0.53
C GLY A 17 9.81 6.16 1.75
N PHE A 18 8.78 5.52 2.31
CA PHE A 18 8.15 6.01 3.53
C PHE A 18 9.08 5.88 4.74
N ALA A 19 9.79 4.75 4.89
CA ALA A 19 10.71 4.52 5.99
C ALA A 19 11.80 5.61 6.06
N GLU A 20 12.42 5.96 4.91
CA GLU A 20 13.38 7.04 4.83
C GLU A 20 12.78 8.38 5.23
N TYR A 21 11.63 8.75 4.65
CA TYR A 21 10.94 10.00 4.98
C TYR A 21 10.58 10.07 6.46
N ALA A 22 10.03 9.00 7.01
CA ALA A 22 9.59 8.94 8.41
C ALA A 22 10.77 9.11 9.39
N ALA A 23 11.91 8.48 9.10
CA ALA A 23 13.11 8.61 9.91
C ALA A 23 13.76 9.98 9.76
N THR A 24 13.95 10.47 8.51
CA THR A 24 14.65 11.75 8.25
C THR A 24 13.84 12.96 8.68
N GLU A 25 12.56 13.04 8.26
CA GLU A 25 11.75 14.25 8.42
C GLU A 25 10.95 14.27 9.72
N ARG A 26 10.75 13.11 10.34
CA ARG A 26 9.92 12.98 11.54
C ARG A 26 10.66 12.41 12.74
N GLY A 27 11.91 11.98 12.57
CA GLY A 27 12.72 11.40 13.65
C GLY A 27 12.13 10.12 14.22
N LEU A 28 11.38 9.36 13.42
CA LEU A 28 10.77 8.11 13.85
C LEU A 28 11.77 6.94 13.75
N LYS A 29 11.61 5.96 14.61
CA LYS A 29 12.17 4.62 14.38
C LYS A 29 11.20 3.82 13.52
N VAL A 30 11.69 3.10 12.53
CA VAL A 30 10.83 2.34 11.61
C VAL A 30 11.29 0.89 11.52
N THR A 31 10.32 -0.03 11.65
CA THR A 31 10.48 -1.41 11.19
C THR A 31 9.66 -1.57 9.92
N GLY A 32 10.31 -1.80 8.78
CA GLY A 32 9.67 -2.00 7.48
C GLY A 32 9.65 -3.48 7.11
N LEU A 33 8.48 -3.99 6.71
CA LEU A 33 8.32 -5.39 6.28
C LEU A 33 8.16 -5.49 4.77
N THR A 34 8.81 -6.45 4.15
CA THR A 34 8.58 -6.86 2.76
C THR A 34 8.82 -8.36 2.59
N ILE A 35 8.15 -8.95 1.60
CA ILE A 35 8.37 -10.34 1.17
C ILE A 35 9.14 -10.43 -0.15
N SER A 36 9.48 -9.30 -0.77
CA SER A 36 10.31 -9.24 -1.98
C SER A 36 11.78 -9.12 -1.62
N ARG A 37 12.59 -10.04 -2.15
CA ARG A 37 14.06 -10.02 -1.96
C ARG A 37 14.69 -8.78 -2.57
N GLU A 38 14.20 -8.37 -3.73
CA GLU A 38 14.69 -7.21 -4.48
C GLU A 38 14.39 -5.91 -3.71
N GLN A 39 13.16 -5.77 -3.22
CA GLN A 39 12.76 -4.62 -2.40
C GLN A 39 13.57 -4.57 -1.10
N HIS A 40 13.73 -5.71 -0.42
CA HIS A 40 14.51 -5.79 0.80
C HIS A 40 15.96 -5.33 0.57
N ALA A 41 16.65 -5.92 -0.41
CA ALA A 41 18.04 -5.57 -0.71
C ALA A 41 18.19 -4.08 -1.04
N TYR A 42 17.31 -3.55 -1.88
CA TYR A 42 17.32 -2.13 -2.26
C TYR A 42 17.04 -1.21 -1.07
N ALA A 43 16.00 -1.51 -0.28
CA ALA A 43 15.62 -0.68 0.86
C ALA A 43 16.70 -0.66 1.95
N VAL A 44 17.33 -1.81 2.25
CA VAL A 44 18.46 -1.87 3.17
C VAL A 44 19.62 -0.99 2.70
N GLU A 45 19.98 -1.09 1.42
CA GLU A 45 21.07 -0.28 0.84
C GLU A 45 20.69 1.22 0.82
N ARG A 46 19.43 1.54 0.56
CA ARG A 46 18.90 2.90 0.64
C ARG A 46 19.07 3.49 2.04
N MET A 47 18.71 2.74 3.08
CA MET A 47 18.86 3.19 4.49
C MET A 47 20.32 3.38 4.86
N LYS A 48 21.22 2.51 4.42
CA LYS A 48 22.67 2.67 4.65
C LYS A 48 23.20 3.95 4.01
N ARG A 49 22.87 4.19 2.74
CA ARG A 49 23.30 5.42 2.02
C ARG A 49 22.76 6.70 2.66
N ALA A 50 21.57 6.65 3.24
CA ALA A 50 20.96 7.77 3.95
C ALA A 50 21.50 7.93 5.39
N GLY A 51 22.35 7.02 5.89
CA GLY A 51 22.85 7.06 7.28
C GLY A 51 21.77 6.74 8.33
N LEU A 52 20.74 5.96 7.95
CA LEU A 52 19.57 5.66 8.77
C LEU A 52 19.55 4.24 9.32
N ALA A 53 20.65 3.47 9.16
CA ALA A 53 20.70 2.06 9.55
C ALA A 53 20.41 1.81 11.05
N ASP A 54 20.66 2.79 11.91
CA ASP A 54 20.39 2.68 13.35
C ASP A 54 18.94 3.06 13.72
N GLN A 55 18.19 3.68 12.79
CA GLN A 55 16.82 4.14 13.02
C GLN A 55 15.80 3.29 12.26
N VAL A 56 16.21 2.66 11.16
CA VAL A 56 15.31 1.90 10.26
C VAL A 56 15.82 0.47 10.10
N GLU A 57 14.99 -0.48 10.50
CA GLU A 57 15.20 -1.91 10.27
C GLU A 57 14.27 -2.39 9.15
N ILE A 58 14.82 -2.94 8.07
CA ILE A 58 14.04 -3.58 6.99
C ILE A 58 14.13 -5.09 7.16
N LYS A 59 12.97 -5.74 7.33
CA LYS A 59 12.85 -7.18 7.54
C LYS A 59 12.29 -7.88 6.29
N MET A 60 12.93 -8.96 5.91
CA MET A 60 12.38 -9.91 4.95
C MET A 60 11.40 -10.84 5.66
N GLN A 61 10.15 -10.39 5.83
CA GLN A 61 9.19 -11.05 6.71
C GLN A 61 7.75 -10.81 6.25
N ASP A 62 6.90 -11.84 6.37
CA ASP A 62 5.46 -11.72 6.23
C ASP A 62 4.88 -10.97 7.45
N TYR A 63 3.95 -10.04 7.23
CA TYR A 63 3.32 -9.26 8.29
C TYR A 63 2.60 -10.15 9.33
N ARG A 64 2.13 -11.33 8.92
CA ARG A 64 1.47 -12.31 9.79
C ARG A 64 2.39 -12.90 10.86
N ASP A 65 3.69 -12.83 10.60
CA ASP A 65 4.72 -13.35 11.52
C ASP A 65 5.29 -12.26 12.43
N GLU A 66 4.92 -10.99 12.23
CA GLU A 66 5.37 -9.89 13.08
C GLU A 66 4.77 -10.00 14.50
N ARG A 67 5.60 -9.78 15.52
CA ARG A 67 5.20 -9.89 16.93
C ARG A 67 5.49 -8.65 17.76
N GLY A 68 6.17 -7.65 17.19
CA GLY A 68 6.46 -6.38 17.84
C GLY A 68 5.19 -5.59 18.19
N ILE A 69 5.34 -4.62 19.08
CA ILE A 69 4.28 -3.67 19.46
C ILE A 69 4.77 -2.26 19.17
N TYR A 70 3.97 -1.48 18.47
CA TYR A 70 4.37 -0.23 17.86
C TYR A 70 3.53 0.95 18.31
N ASP A 71 4.11 2.15 18.26
CA ASP A 71 3.44 3.43 18.55
C ASP A 71 2.58 3.91 17.39
N GLY A 72 2.78 3.35 16.20
CA GLY A 72 2.00 3.63 14.99
C GLY A 72 2.23 2.55 13.95
N ILE A 73 1.29 2.46 13.00
CA ILE A 73 1.44 1.59 11.82
C ILE A 73 1.14 2.39 10.57
N ALA A 74 1.93 2.20 9.53
CA ALA A 74 1.67 2.65 8.16
C ALA A 74 1.58 1.43 7.23
N SER A 75 0.66 1.48 6.28
CA SER A 75 0.59 0.50 5.18
C SER A 75 0.08 1.21 3.95
N ILE A 76 0.86 1.21 2.88
CA ILE A 76 0.59 2.00 1.68
C ILE A 76 0.47 1.06 0.49
N GLU A 77 -0.78 0.87 0.01
CA GLU A 77 -1.10 0.05 -1.18
C GLU A 77 -0.53 -1.39 -1.10
N MET A 78 -0.65 -1.99 0.09
CA MET A 78 -0.29 -3.39 0.31
C MET A 78 -1.53 -4.28 0.52
N PHE A 79 -2.61 -3.71 1.09
CA PHE A 79 -3.83 -4.44 1.42
C PHE A 79 -4.47 -5.11 0.19
N GLU A 80 -4.34 -4.50 -0.98
CA GLU A 80 -4.85 -5.02 -2.25
C GLU A 80 -4.27 -6.39 -2.61
N ALA A 81 -3.05 -6.67 -2.16
CA ALA A 81 -2.37 -7.96 -2.38
C ALA A 81 -2.72 -9.03 -1.35
N VAL A 82 -3.43 -8.68 -0.27
CA VAL A 82 -3.75 -9.61 0.83
C VAL A 82 -4.77 -10.68 0.41
N GLY A 83 -5.70 -10.34 -0.49
CA GLY A 83 -6.81 -11.19 -0.88
C GLY A 83 -7.90 -11.29 0.20
N GLN A 84 -9.17 -11.32 -0.22
CA GLN A 84 -10.34 -11.19 0.67
C GLN A 84 -10.33 -12.19 1.84
N LYS A 85 -9.88 -13.42 1.61
CA LYS A 85 -9.83 -14.48 2.63
C LYS A 85 -9.04 -14.07 3.88
N TYR A 86 -8.03 -13.20 3.72
CA TYR A 86 -7.09 -12.84 4.78
C TYR A 86 -7.32 -11.43 5.34
N TRP A 87 -8.36 -10.72 4.91
CA TRP A 87 -8.68 -9.39 5.43
C TRP A 87 -8.90 -9.36 6.94
N PRO A 88 -9.64 -10.32 7.54
CA PRO A 88 -9.74 -10.37 9.01
C PRO A 88 -8.37 -10.48 9.68
N THR A 89 -7.51 -11.39 9.23
CA THR A 89 -6.15 -11.57 9.78
C THR A 89 -5.30 -10.30 9.64
N TYR A 90 -5.45 -9.56 8.54
CA TYR A 90 -4.73 -8.30 8.34
C TYR A 90 -5.13 -7.26 9.39
N PHE A 91 -6.42 -7.00 9.57
CA PHE A 91 -6.89 -6.01 10.54
C PHE A 91 -6.66 -6.44 11.98
N GLU A 92 -6.76 -7.73 12.29
CA GLU A 92 -6.37 -8.28 13.59
C GLU A 92 -4.87 -8.04 13.85
N THR A 93 -4.01 -8.27 12.86
CA THR A 93 -2.58 -7.98 12.98
C THR A 93 -2.34 -6.49 13.20
N VAL A 94 -2.99 -5.60 12.46
CA VAL A 94 -2.90 -4.15 12.66
C VAL A 94 -3.29 -3.78 14.10
N ARG A 95 -4.43 -4.30 14.59
CA ARG A 95 -4.86 -4.09 15.98
C ARG A 95 -3.83 -4.59 16.98
N ASP A 96 -3.37 -5.82 16.81
CA ASP A 96 -2.53 -6.49 17.81
C ASP A 96 -1.10 -5.95 17.85
N ARG A 97 -0.62 -5.35 16.76
CA ARG A 97 0.71 -4.71 16.69
C ARG A 97 0.70 -3.25 17.14
N LEU A 98 -0.46 -2.60 17.25
CA LEU A 98 -0.59 -1.26 17.82
C LEU A 98 -0.64 -1.31 19.35
N ARG A 99 0.01 -0.35 20.01
CA ARG A 99 -0.25 -0.08 21.44
C ARG A 99 -1.70 0.39 21.64
N PRO A 100 -2.35 0.06 22.76
CA PRO A 100 -3.66 0.63 23.11
C PRO A 100 -3.67 2.16 22.99
N GLY A 101 -4.75 2.72 22.44
CA GLY A 101 -4.89 4.16 22.21
C GLY A 101 -4.12 4.74 21.02
N LYS A 102 -3.28 3.97 20.36
CA LYS A 102 -2.51 4.40 19.16
C LYS A 102 -3.26 4.11 17.85
N SER A 103 -2.73 4.62 16.74
CA SER A 103 -3.41 4.60 15.44
C SER A 103 -2.52 4.03 14.33
N ALA A 104 -3.19 3.41 13.33
CA ALA A 104 -2.60 3.07 12.04
C ALA A 104 -3.19 3.96 10.96
N THR A 105 -2.39 4.32 9.95
CA THR A 105 -2.85 4.95 8.71
C THR A 105 -2.59 4.00 7.56
N LEU A 106 -3.67 3.65 6.85
CA LEU A 106 -3.66 2.71 5.74
C LEU A 106 -4.10 3.44 4.48
N GLN A 107 -3.32 3.35 3.42
CA GLN A 107 -3.70 3.83 2.10
C GLN A 107 -4.12 2.63 1.26
N ILE A 108 -5.36 2.64 0.80
CA ILE A 108 -6.00 1.50 0.14
C ILE A 108 -6.78 1.99 -1.07
N ILE A 109 -6.60 1.31 -2.20
CA ILE A 109 -7.44 1.52 -3.37
C ILE A 109 -8.79 0.84 -3.12
N THR A 110 -9.88 1.56 -3.36
CA THR A 110 -11.25 1.07 -3.18
C THR A 110 -12.01 1.06 -4.50
N ILE A 111 -13.02 0.18 -4.59
CA ILE A 111 -13.99 0.18 -5.69
C ILE A 111 -15.36 0.62 -5.17
N GLN A 112 -16.16 1.32 -5.99
CA GLN A 112 -17.51 1.77 -5.59
C GLN A 112 -18.36 0.62 -5.02
N ASP A 113 -19.11 0.88 -3.92
CA ASP A 113 -19.97 -0.11 -3.26
C ASP A 113 -20.94 -0.79 -4.24
N LYS A 114 -21.57 -0.02 -5.14
CA LYS A 114 -22.51 -0.57 -6.15
C LYS A 114 -21.88 -1.56 -7.14
N ARG A 115 -20.56 -1.61 -7.23
CA ARG A 115 -19.83 -2.53 -8.11
C ARG A 115 -19.29 -3.76 -7.39
N TRP A 116 -19.25 -3.73 -6.07
CA TRP A 116 -18.62 -4.75 -5.24
C TRP A 116 -19.12 -6.17 -5.53
N ASP A 117 -20.42 -6.39 -5.59
CA ASP A 117 -20.99 -7.73 -5.78
C ASP A 117 -20.66 -8.38 -7.13
N VAL A 118 -20.45 -7.57 -8.15
CA VAL A 118 -20.00 -8.04 -9.46
C VAL A 118 -18.49 -8.22 -9.48
N TYR A 119 -17.76 -7.23 -8.98
CA TYR A 119 -16.29 -7.20 -8.98
C TYR A 119 -15.69 -8.39 -8.24
N ARG A 120 -16.15 -8.69 -7.02
CA ARG A 120 -15.61 -9.79 -6.20
C ARG A 120 -15.81 -11.19 -6.77
N LYS A 121 -16.68 -11.35 -7.74
CA LYS A 121 -17.01 -12.65 -8.39
C LYS A 121 -16.28 -12.84 -9.72
N GLY A 122 -15.69 -11.80 -10.25
CA GLY A 122 -14.99 -11.81 -11.52
C GLY A 122 -13.47 -11.78 -11.36
N VAL A 123 -12.80 -11.92 -12.49
CA VAL A 123 -11.36 -11.64 -12.61
C VAL A 123 -11.21 -10.65 -13.76
N ASP A 124 -10.76 -9.46 -13.46
CA ASP A 124 -10.51 -8.43 -14.47
C ASP A 124 -9.08 -8.53 -15.06
N PHE A 125 -8.77 -7.60 -15.97
CA PHE A 125 -7.46 -7.52 -16.59
C PHE A 125 -6.33 -7.30 -15.56
N ILE A 126 -6.56 -6.46 -14.56
CA ILE A 126 -5.56 -6.12 -13.54
C ILE A 126 -5.25 -7.35 -12.68
N GLN A 127 -6.30 -8.02 -12.21
CA GLN A 127 -6.17 -9.25 -11.41
C GLN A 127 -5.54 -10.40 -12.20
N LYS A 128 -5.71 -10.44 -13.53
CA LYS A 128 -5.18 -11.52 -14.35
C LYS A 128 -3.73 -11.32 -14.77
N TYR A 129 -3.34 -10.08 -15.11
CA TYR A 129 -2.07 -9.83 -15.79
C TYR A 129 -1.10 -8.91 -15.04
N ILE A 130 -1.57 -8.09 -14.11
CA ILE A 130 -0.75 -7.09 -13.42
C ILE A 130 -0.53 -7.47 -11.96
N PHE A 131 -1.61 -7.71 -11.21
CA PHE A 131 -1.58 -8.09 -9.79
C PHE A 131 -2.41 -9.35 -9.54
N PRO A 132 -1.87 -10.55 -9.89
CA PRO A 132 -2.58 -11.80 -9.70
C PRO A 132 -3.00 -12.02 -8.24
N GLY A 133 -4.31 -12.26 -8.04
CA GLY A 133 -4.88 -12.45 -6.70
C GLY A 133 -5.22 -11.15 -5.96
N GLY A 134 -4.95 -9.98 -6.55
CA GLY A 134 -5.32 -8.69 -5.99
C GLY A 134 -6.84 -8.53 -5.84
N MET A 135 -7.27 -7.81 -4.79
CA MET A 135 -8.68 -7.55 -4.51
C MET A 135 -8.84 -6.19 -3.85
N LEU A 136 -9.65 -5.32 -4.48
CA LEU A 136 -10.00 -4.02 -3.93
C LEU A 136 -11.25 -4.14 -3.05
N PRO A 137 -11.26 -3.62 -1.82
CA PRO A 137 -12.48 -3.54 -1.02
C PRO A 137 -13.40 -2.42 -1.53
N ALA A 138 -14.70 -2.55 -1.26
CA ALA A 138 -15.58 -1.40 -1.28
C ALA A 138 -15.45 -0.60 0.04
N PRO A 139 -15.74 0.73 0.06
CA PRO A 139 -15.65 1.53 1.28
C PRO A 139 -16.47 1.00 2.46
N SER A 140 -17.67 0.50 2.21
CA SER A 140 -18.50 -0.11 3.26
C SER A 140 -17.87 -1.38 3.81
N ILE A 141 -17.37 -2.25 2.94
CA ILE A 141 -16.71 -3.50 3.32
C ILE A 141 -15.42 -3.23 4.09
N LEU A 142 -14.65 -2.24 3.67
CA LEU A 142 -13.42 -1.83 4.37
C LEU A 142 -13.74 -1.39 5.82
N ARG A 143 -14.77 -0.60 6.02
CA ARG A 143 -15.20 -0.15 7.35
C ARG A 143 -15.66 -1.33 8.20
N ASP A 144 -16.47 -2.22 7.64
CA ASP A 144 -16.96 -3.42 8.32
C ASP A 144 -15.80 -4.30 8.82
N GLU A 145 -14.76 -4.52 7.99
CA GLU A 145 -13.59 -5.32 8.39
C GLU A 145 -12.78 -4.64 9.51
N VAL A 146 -12.62 -3.31 9.46
CA VAL A 146 -12.00 -2.52 10.52
C VAL A 146 -12.74 -2.68 11.84
N GLU A 147 -14.08 -2.53 11.84
CA GLU A 147 -14.92 -2.61 13.02
C GLU A 147 -14.97 -4.03 13.60
N LYS A 148 -15.10 -5.06 12.76
CA LYS A 148 -15.04 -6.48 13.16
C LYS A 148 -13.73 -6.83 13.87
N ALA A 149 -12.62 -6.22 13.46
CA ALA A 149 -11.33 -6.40 14.12
C ALA A 149 -11.22 -5.66 15.47
N GLY A 150 -12.23 -4.89 15.88
CA GLY A 150 -12.20 -4.09 17.11
C GLY A 150 -11.40 -2.80 17.00
N LEU A 151 -11.16 -2.33 15.77
CA LEU A 151 -10.57 -1.02 15.50
C LEU A 151 -11.69 0.02 15.27
N MET A 152 -11.38 1.29 15.48
CA MET A 152 -12.29 2.40 15.22
C MET A 152 -11.76 3.26 14.08
N VAL A 153 -12.60 3.62 13.11
CA VAL A 153 -12.27 4.60 12.09
C VAL A 153 -12.22 5.99 12.72
N ALA A 154 -11.05 6.61 12.74
CA ALA A 154 -10.85 7.96 13.29
C ALA A 154 -10.91 9.04 12.20
N ARG A 155 -10.47 8.75 10.98
CA ARG A 155 -10.45 9.66 9.84
C ARG A 155 -10.41 8.89 8.53
N SER A 156 -11.01 9.46 7.49
CA SER A 156 -10.87 9.00 6.10
C SER A 156 -10.66 10.20 5.19
N ILE A 157 -9.80 10.05 4.19
CA ILE A 157 -9.58 11.04 3.11
C ILE A 157 -9.56 10.27 1.80
N GLU A 158 -10.26 10.79 0.80
CA GLU A 158 -10.35 10.22 -0.53
C GLU A 158 -9.71 11.17 -1.54
N PHE A 159 -8.86 10.66 -2.45
CA PHE A 159 -8.10 11.50 -3.39
C PHE A 159 -7.75 10.78 -4.71
N GLY A 160 -8.64 9.89 -5.18
CA GLY A 160 -8.45 9.13 -6.42
C GLY A 160 -8.24 9.98 -7.66
N GLU A 161 -8.78 11.21 -7.72
CA GLU A 161 -8.53 12.12 -8.84
C GLU A 161 -7.04 12.43 -9.02
N SER A 162 -6.28 12.55 -7.93
CA SER A 162 -4.83 12.75 -7.97
C SER A 162 -4.11 11.56 -8.61
N TYR A 163 -4.64 10.33 -8.41
CA TYR A 163 -4.11 9.12 -9.04
C TYR A 163 -4.34 9.10 -10.56
N SER A 164 -5.49 9.58 -11.03
CA SER A 164 -5.72 9.74 -12.47
C SER A 164 -4.63 10.62 -13.11
N GLN A 165 -4.27 11.74 -12.48
CA GLN A 165 -3.21 12.63 -12.96
C GLN A 165 -1.83 11.97 -12.90
N THR A 166 -1.52 11.26 -11.82
CA THR A 166 -0.25 10.53 -11.65
C THR A 166 -0.08 9.46 -12.73
N LEU A 167 -1.11 8.64 -12.97
CA LEU A 167 -1.09 7.60 -13.99
C LEU A 167 -0.93 8.13 -15.41
N ARG A 168 -1.50 9.29 -15.71
CA ARG A 168 -1.30 9.98 -17.00
C ARG A 168 0.15 10.43 -17.16
N ARG A 169 0.75 11.01 -16.12
CA ARG A 169 2.18 11.40 -16.14
C ARG A 169 3.09 10.19 -16.30
N TRP A 170 2.77 9.08 -15.63
CA TRP A 170 3.49 7.83 -15.82
C TRP A 170 3.36 7.29 -17.24
N TYR A 171 2.17 7.34 -17.84
CA TYR A 171 1.96 6.96 -19.23
C TYR A 171 2.83 7.80 -20.19
N GLU A 172 2.83 9.10 -20.04
CA GLU A 172 3.63 10.03 -20.85
C GLU A 172 5.13 9.73 -20.69
N THR A 173 5.61 9.64 -19.45
CA THR A 173 7.03 9.37 -19.17
C THR A 173 7.47 8.00 -19.67
N PHE A 174 6.66 6.97 -19.46
CA PHE A 174 6.92 5.61 -19.93
C PHE A 174 7.08 5.56 -21.45
N ASN A 175 6.19 6.21 -22.19
CA ASN A 175 6.26 6.24 -23.65
C ASN A 175 7.40 7.12 -24.18
N ALA A 176 7.70 8.23 -23.51
CA ALA A 176 8.83 9.09 -23.87
C ALA A 176 10.19 8.40 -23.67
N ARG A 177 10.26 7.45 -22.72
CA ARG A 177 11.48 6.70 -22.40
C ARG A 177 11.41 5.24 -22.86
N TRP A 178 10.58 4.93 -23.85
CA TRP A 178 10.36 3.55 -24.28
C TRP A 178 11.65 2.85 -24.74
N ASP A 179 12.54 3.55 -25.45
CA ASP A 179 13.80 2.96 -25.94
C ASP A 179 14.69 2.48 -24.78
N GLU A 180 14.69 3.17 -23.65
CA GLU A 180 15.39 2.75 -22.43
C GLU A 180 14.75 1.49 -21.83
N VAL A 181 13.44 1.41 -21.82
CA VAL A 181 12.70 0.23 -21.32
C VAL A 181 12.93 -0.97 -22.24
N ALA A 182 12.90 -0.77 -23.57
CA ALA A 182 13.17 -1.81 -24.55
C ALA A 182 14.61 -2.34 -24.43
N ALA A 183 15.58 -1.47 -24.12
CA ALA A 183 16.96 -1.87 -23.88
C ALA A 183 17.14 -2.79 -22.66
N LEU A 184 16.18 -2.80 -21.72
CA LEU A 184 16.13 -3.73 -20.59
C LEU A 184 15.52 -5.11 -20.95
N GLY A 185 15.13 -5.31 -22.22
CA GLY A 185 14.58 -6.57 -22.73
C GLY A 185 13.07 -6.66 -22.75
N PHE A 186 12.34 -5.56 -22.50
CA PHE A 186 10.89 -5.53 -22.64
C PHE A 186 10.46 -5.35 -24.10
N ASP A 187 9.42 -6.06 -24.52
CA ASP A 187 8.94 -6.07 -25.89
C ASP A 187 7.70 -5.19 -26.11
N ASP A 188 7.25 -5.08 -27.36
CA ASP A 188 6.03 -4.34 -27.71
C ASP A 188 4.75 -4.91 -27.12
N GLN A 189 4.72 -6.20 -26.77
CA GLN A 189 3.58 -6.81 -26.08
C GLN A 189 3.48 -6.23 -24.66
N PHE A 190 4.60 -6.16 -23.95
CA PHE A 190 4.67 -5.51 -22.62
C PHE A 190 4.28 -4.04 -22.72
N ARG A 191 4.78 -3.31 -23.74
CA ARG A 191 4.43 -1.89 -23.95
C ARG A 191 2.90 -1.69 -24.08
N ARG A 192 2.24 -2.50 -24.90
CA ARG A 192 0.77 -2.41 -25.07
C ARG A 192 0.03 -2.75 -23.78
N MET A 193 0.45 -3.79 -23.09
CA MET A 193 -0.13 -4.22 -21.81
C MET A 193 0.01 -3.13 -20.75
N TRP A 194 1.19 -2.53 -20.63
CA TRP A 194 1.46 -1.49 -19.65
C TRP A 194 0.70 -0.20 -19.94
N ASN A 195 0.63 0.19 -21.20
CA ASN A 195 -0.16 1.34 -21.64
C ASN A 195 -1.65 1.14 -21.35
N PHE A 196 -2.18 -0.05 -21.59
CA PHE A 196 -3.57 -0.37 -21.26
C PHE A 196 -3.81 -0.32 -19.75
N TYR A 197 -2.89 -0.85 -18.94
CA TYR A 197 -2.93 -0.76 -17.48
C TYR A 197 -3.01 0.70 -17.01
N LEU A 198 -2.06 1.53 -17.42
CA LEU A 198 -1.98 2.92 -16.99
C LEU A 198 -3.23 3.73 -17.39
N THR A 199 -3.68 3.56 -18.63
CA THR A 199 -4.84 4.32 -19.15
C THR A 199 -6.16 3.84 -18.57
N SER A 200 -6.37 2.54 -18.40
CA SER A 200 -7.59 1.98 -17.80
C SER A 200 -7.71 2.36 -16.31
N CYS A 201 -6.61 2.31 -15.56
CA CYS A 201 -6.60 2.76 -14.18
C CYS A 201 -6.84 4.27 -14.06
N ALA A 202 -6.21 5.09 -14.93
CA ALA A 202 -6.45 6.53 -14.95
C ALA A 202 -7.93 6.87 -15.20
N ALA A 203 -8.58 6.15 -16.12
CA ALA A 203 -10.01 6.28 -16.40
C ALA A 203 -10.88 5.82 -15.22
N ALA A 204 -10.51 4.73 -14.55
CA ALA A 204 -11.25 4.23 -13.38
C ALA A 204 -11.25 5.24 -12.22
N PHE A 205 -10.10 5.86 -11.93
CA PHE A 205 -10.02 6.93 -10.93
C PHE A 205 -10.73 8.21 -11.38
N GLN A 206 -10.58 8.63 -12.64
CA GLN A 206 -11.23 9.82 -13.16
C GLN A 206 -12.76 9.74 -13.11
N THR A 207 -13.31 8.56 -13.34
CA THR A 207 -14.76 8.32 -13.33
C THR A 207 -15.31 7.97 -11.95
N GLY A 208 -14.44 7.89 -10.93
CA GLY A 208 -14.79 7.50 -9.57
C GLY A 208 -15.21 6.03 -9.43
N ILE A 209 -14.92 5.17 -10.42
CA ILE A 209 -15.10 3.71 -10.30
C ILE A 209 -14.20 3.17 -9.20
N CYS A 210 -12.96 3.65 -9.18
CA CYS A 210 -12.01 3.43 -8.09
C CYS A 210 -11.69 4.74 -7.40
N ASP A 211 -11.31 4.65 -6.13
CA ASP A 211 -10.78 5.76 -5.35
C ASP A 211 -9.54 5.31 -4.58
N VAL A 212 -8.78 6.26 -4.03
CA VAL A 212 -7.71 5.98 -3.07
C VAL A 212 -8.13 6.57 -1.75
N THR A 213 -8.22 5.72 -0.74
CA THR A 213 -8.63 6.09 0.61
C THR A 213 -7.43 6.01 1.54
N GLN A 214 -7.09 7.11 2.20
CA GLN A 214 -6.27 7.05 3.41
C GLN A 214 -7.20 6.99 4.62
N ILE A 215 -7.25 5.83 5.25
CA ILE A 215 -8.04 5.59 6.45
C ILE A 215 -7.13 5.53 7.67
N THR A 216 -7.41 6.35 8.67
CA THR A 216 -6.76 6.26 9.98
C THR A 216 -7.67 5.48 10.92
N VAL A 217 -7.17 4.37 11.41
CA VAL A 217 -7.87 3.50 12.37
C VAL A 217 -7.15 3.55 13.72
N ARG A 218 -7.92 3.45 14.81
CA ARG A 218 -7.41 3.54 16.18
C ARG A 218 -7.71 2.26 16.94
N ARG A 219 -6.73 1.76 17.67
CA ARG A 219 -6.94 0.74 18.67
C ARG A 219 -7.52 1.40 19.93
N PRO A 220 -8.67 0.94 20.46
CA PRO A 220 -9.18 1.41 21.76
C PRO A 220 -8.17 1.24 22.88
N GLY A 221 -8.26 2.08 23.90
CA GLY A 221 -7.42 2.01 25.11
C GLY A 221 -7.83 0.89 26.05
#